data_fa92200e18a136f8f3eeeaa0bc69e77d
#
_entry.id   fa92200e18a136f8f3eeeaa0bc69e77d
#
_cell.length_a   1.000
_cell.length_b   1.000
_cell.length_c   1.000
_cell.angle_alpha   90.00
_cell.angle_beta   90.00
_cell.angle_gamma   90.00
#
_symmetry.space_group_name_H-M   'P 1'
#
loop_
_entity.id
_entity.type
_entity.pdbx_description
1 polymer ?
#
loop_
_entity_poly.entity_id
_entity_poly.type
_entity_poly.pdbx_seq_one_letter_code
_entity_poly.pdbx_strand_id
1 'polypeptide(L)'
;MNLIRLVRRLLPLLFLVGLGWFLWKKIGPTLDSLNPLNTEPKVTVTHNTVLTQVEALGKLELVRYRFKDVVEYRKASRYPLLPDAKVALVVGGEAVGCLDLRKIRPQDVVFEGDTVVRVFLPAPELCSFQVNHNQSRVFSTENGFFQDAQLVDEGYKYAEVQVRNAALQSGILAETQRNAEQILLPMLRIFTGRRVVLGQQLIMPKTGPKQ
;
A
#
# COMPACT_ATOMS: atom_id res chain seq x y z
N MET A 1 74.46 -32.38 38.98
CA MET A 1 73.77 -33.63 38.50
C MET A 1 72.25 -33.51 38.48
N ASN A 2 71.66 -32.29 38.62
CA ASN A 2 70.24 -32.13 38.70
C ASN A 2 69.57 -31.35 37.50
N LEU A 3 70.41 -30.62 36.75
CA LEU A 3 69.89 -29.78 35.63
C LEU A 3 69.38 -30.66 34.48
N ILE A 4 70.11 -31.72 34.12
CA ILE A 4 69.76 -32.59 32.98
C ILE A 4 68.46 -33.41 33.28
N ARG A 5 68.22 -33.77 34.54
CA ARG A 5 66.93 -34.44 34.91
C ARG A 5 65.74 -33.49 34.88
N LEU A 6 65.95 -32.19 35.21
CA LEU A 6 64.92 -31.17 35.17
C LEU A 6 64.54 -30.85 33.71
N VAL A 7 65.53 -30.70 32.86
CA VAL A 7 65.31 -30.45 31.42
C VAL A 7 64.57 -31.59 30.76
N ARG A 8 64.94 -32.84 31.10
CA ARG A 8 64.29 -34.04 30.53
C ARG A 8 62.83 -34.22 30.98
N ARG A 9 62.44 -33.64 32.15
CA ARG A 9 61.03 -33.62 32.61
C ARG A 9 60.21 -32.44 32.06
N LEU A 10 60.86 -31.30 31.76
CA LEU A 10 60.18 -30.11 31.22
C LEU A 10 60.01 -30.18 29.72
N LEU A 11 60.87 -30.93 29.01
CA LEU A 11 60.83 -31.03 27.55
C LEU A 11 59.47 -31.56 27.01
N PRO A 12 58.89 -32.64 27.58
CA PRO A 12 57.56 -33.15 27.10
C PRO A 12 56.43 -32.15 27.42
N LEU A 13 56.55 -31.36 28.50
CA LEU A 13 55.56 -30.41 28.91
C LEU A 13 55.57 -29.18 27.97
N LEU A 14 56.74 -28.70 27.56
CA LEU A 14 56.91 -27.67 26.55
C LEU A 14 56.40 -28.13 25.17
N PHE A 15 56.64 -29.39 24.83
CA PHE A 15 56.14 -29.96 23.58
C PHE A 15 54.63 -30.04 23.58
N LEU A 16 53.96 -30.40 24.67
CA LEU A 16 52.51 -30.44 24.79
C LEU A 16 51.90 -29.01 24.70
N VAL A 17 52.51 -28.03 25.35
CA VAL A 17 52.07 -26.63 25.27
C VAL A 17 52.23 -26.09 23.84
N GLY A 18 53.35 -26.36 23.18
CA GLY A 18 53.58 -25.97 21.78
C GLY A 18 52.62 -26.65 20.81
N LEU A 19 52.32 -27.94 21.01
CA LEU A 19 51.36 -28.70 20.21
C LEU A 19 49.93 -28.16 20.44
N GLY A 20 49.57 -27.88 21.69
CA GLY A 20 48.27 -27.27 22.02
C GLY A 20 48.08 -25.89 21.39
N TRP A 21 49.13 -25.04 21.42
CA TRP A 21 49.10 -23.73 20.77
C TRP A 21 49.04 -23.83 19.25
N PHE A 22 49.76 -24.78 18.65
CA PHE A 22 49.72 -25.05 17.20
C PHE A 22 48.35 -25.56 16.74
N LEU A 23 47.74 -26.47 17.50
CA LEU A 23 46.42 -26.98 17.25
C LEU A 23 45.36 -25.87 17.39
N TRP A 24 45.48 -25.05 18.46
CA TRP A 24 44.58 -23.89 18.62
C TRP A 24 44.63 -22.91 17.44
N LYS A 25 45.85 -22.65 16.92
CA LYS A 25 46.04 -21.75 15.78
C LYS A 25 45.50 -22.31 14.44
N LYS A 26 45.48 -23.66 14.31
CA LYS A 26 44.96 -24.35 13.13
C LYS A 26 43.46 -24.63 13.20
N ILE A 27 42.93 -24.95 14.35
CA ILE A 27 41.54 -25.41 14.54
C ILE A 27 40.63 -24.26 15.03
N GLY A 28 41.16 -23.29 15.77
CA GLY A 28 40.42 -22.15 16.30
C GLY A 28 39.59 -21.40 15.24
N PRO A 29 40.17 -21.00 14.10
CA PRO A 29 39.43 -20.31 13.06
C PRO A 29 38.31 -21.12 12.37
N THR A 30 38.45 -22.45 12.38
CA THR A 30 37.46 -23.35 11.77
C THR A 30 36.29 -23.65 12.70
N LEU A 31 36.45 -23.52 14.02
CA LEU A 31 35.38 -23.66 14.98
C LEU A 31 34.44 -22.45 15.02
N ASP A 32 34.94 -21.24 14.73
CA ASP A 32 34.11 -20.04 14.61
C ASP A 32 33.16 -20.10 13.38
N SER A 33 33.57 -20.80 12.32
CA SER A 33 32.72 -21.00 11.14
C SER A 33 31.62 -22.06 11.35
N LEU A 34 31.69 -22.87 12.39
CA LEU A 34 30.72 -23.91 12.75
C LEU A 34 29.73 -23.42 13.83
N ASN A 35 29.85 -22.17 14.29
CA ASN A 35 28.93 -21.62 15.28
C ASN A 35 27.60 -21.23 14.59
N PRO A 36 26.50 -21.99 14.82
CA PRO A 36 25.21 -21.72 14.17
C PRO A 36 24.60 -20.37 14.59
N LEU A 37 25.15 -19.72 15.63
CA LEU A 37 24.69 -18.43 16.12
C LEU A 37 25.26 -17.21 15.33
N ASN A 38 26.31 -17.43 14.53
CA ASN A 38 26.95 -16.39 13.73
C ASN A 38 26.54 -16.40 12.25
N THR A 39 25.58 -17.25 11.88
CA THR A 39 25.03 -17.22 10.54
C THR A 39 23.92 -16.16 10.52
N GLU A 40 24.25 -14.92 10.23
CA GLU A 40 23.23 -13.94 9.85
C GLU A 40 22.48 -14.53 8.65
N PRO A 41 21.14 -14.68 8.73
CA PRO A 41 20.36 -15.20 7.62
C PRO A 41 20.52 -14.23 6.45
N LYS A 42 21.27 -14.65 5.44
CA LYS A 42 21.39 -13.89 4.18
C LYS A 42 20.05 -13.94 3.48
N VAL A 43 19.17 -12.98 3.79
CA VAL A 43 17.87 -12.85 3.15
C VAL A 43 18.12 -12.49 1.70
N THR A 44 17.95 -13.44 0.80
CA THR A 44 17.98 -13.19 -0.63
C THR A 44 16.65 -12.60 -1.04
N VAL A 45 16.62 -11.28 -1.25
CA VAL A 45 15.43 -10.59 -1.73
C VAL A 45 15.24 -10.89 -3.22
N THR A 46 14.19 -11.63 -3.53
CA THR A 46 13.79 -11.99 -4.90
C THR A 46 12.53 -11.24 -5.32
N HIS A 47 12.17 -11.32 -6.62
CA HIS A 47 10.90 -10.79 -7.12
C HIS A 47 9.71 -11.30 -6.29
N ASN A 48 9.67 -12.60 -6.00
CA ASN A 48 8.57 -13.20 -5.24
C ASN A 48 8.50 -12.67 -3.81
N THR A 49 9.66 -12.43 -3.15
CA THR A 49 9.70 -11.89 -1.78
C THR A 49 9.10 -10.48 -1.74
N VAL A 50 9.48 -9.61 -2.67
CA VAL A 50 8.93 -8.24 -2.75
C VAL A 50 7.44 -8.29 -3.08
N LEU A 51 7.04 -9.08 -4.07
CA LEU A 51 5.64 -9.21 -4.48
C LEU A 51 4.76 -9.70 -3.33
N THR A 52 5.14 -10.79 -2.65
CA THR A 52 4.37 -11.33 -1.52
C THR A 52 4.18 -10.32 -0.41
N GLN A 53 5.21 -9.54 -0.08
CA GLN A 53 5.10 -8.53 0.96
C GLN A 53 4.22 -7.35 0.54
N VAL A 54 4.28 -6.95 -0.72
CA VAL A 54 3.42 -5.87 -1.25
C VAL A 54 1.96 -6.33 -1.36
N GLU A 55 1.71 -7.55 -1.84
CA GLU A 55 0.36 -8.14 -1.90
C GLU A 55 -0.28 -8.29 -0.52
N ALA A 56 0.52 -8.61 0.51
CA ALA A 56 0.06 -8.73 1.89
C ALA A 56 -0.50 -7.42 2.46
N LEU A 57 -0.10 -6.26 1.93
CA LEU A 57 -0.65 -4.96 2.31
C LEU A 57 -2.10 -4.78 1.79
N GLY A 58 -2.48 -5.52 0.74
CA GLY A 58 -3.82 -5.52 0.20
C GLY A 58 -4.24 -4.18 -0.41
N LYS A 59 -5.41 -3.69 -0.03
CA LYS A 59 -5.96 -2.43 -0.50
C LYS A 59 -5.77 -1.36 0.56
N LEU A 60 -5.05 -0.27 0.20
CA LEU A 60 -4.73 0.83 1.10
C LEU A 60 -5.67 2.01 0.87
N GLU A 61 -6.41 2.41 1.89
CA GLU A 61 -7.13 3.68 1.93
C GLU A 61 -6.15 4.79 2.34
N LEU A 62 -5.95 5.77 1.49
CA LEU A 62 -4.86 6.75 1.63
C LEU A 62 -5.34 8.18 1.78
N VAL A 63 -6.55 8.47 1.28
CA VAL A 63 -7.16 9.80 1.33
C VAL A 63 -8.64 9.67 1.61
N ARG A 64 -9.15 10.54 2.48
CA ARG A 64 -10.57 10.62 2.79
C ARG A 64 -11.02 12.07 2.72
N TYR A 65 -11.89 12.38 1.76
CA TYR A 65 -12.52 13.68 1.64
C TYR A 65 -13.90 13.66 2.27
N ARG A 66 -14.22 14.72 2.99
CA ARG A 66 -15.56 14.97 3.55
C ARG A 66 -16.11 16.23 2.90
N PHE A 67 -17.38 16.12 2.48
CA PHE A 67 -18.09 17.17 1.79
C PHE A 67 -19.29 17.59 2.66
N LYS A 68 -19.62 18.87 2.60
CA LYS A 68 -20.88 19.38 3.11
C LYS A 68 -21.38 20.45 2.13
N ASP A 69 -22.50 20.14 1.46
CA ASP A 69 -23.01 20.95 0.37
C ASP A 69 -24.53 20.92 0.33
N VAL A 70 -25.13 21.82 -0.46
CA VAL A 70 -26.54 21.83 -0.76
C VAL A 70 -26.73 21.31 -2.17
N VAL A 71 -27.44 20.20 -2.28
CA VAL A 71 -27.73 19.55 -3.56
C VAL A 71 -29.19 19.75 -3.91
N GLU A 72 -29.47 20.32 -5.07
CA GLU A 72 -30.80 20.46 -5.61
C GLU A 72 -31.04 19.41 -6.69
N TYR A 73 -32.06 18.60 -6.54
CA TYR A 73 -32.53 17.65 -7.53
C TYR A 73 -33.88 18.09 -8.08
N ARG A 74 -34.02 18.05 -9.41
CA ARG A 74 -35.25 18.41 -10.14
C ARG A 74 -35.72 17.20 -10.93
N LYS A 75 -37.00 16.90 -10.82
CA LYS A 75 -37.67 15.89 -11.57
C LYS A 75 -38.71 16.53 -12.48
N ALA A 76 -38.51 16.42 -13.79
CA ALA A 76 -39.42 16.98 -14.78
C ALA A 76 -40.82 16.38 -14.62
N SER A 77 -41.82 17.26 -14.68
CA SER A 77 -43.22 16.82 -14.67
C SER A 77 -43.56 16.07 -15.94
N ARG A 78 -44.31 14.96 -15.80
CA ARG A 78 -44.87 14.24 -16.95
C ARG A 78 -45.96 15.01 -17.67
N TYR A 79 -46.56 15.97 -17.00
CA TYR A 79 -47.68 16.79 -17.54
C TYR A 79 -47.17 18.20 -17.82
N PRO A 80 -47.35 18.69 -19.08
CA PRO A 80 -46.83 20.01 -19.51
C PRO A 80 -47.36 21.21 -18.72
N LEU A 81 -48.49 21.06 -18.05
CA LEU A 81 -49.14 22.14 -17.27
C LEU A 81 -48.76 22.13 -15.79
N LEU A 82 -48.05 21.08 -15.32
CA LEU A 82 -47.62 21.00 -13.93
C LEU A 82 -46.14 21.37 -13.81
N PRO A 83 -45.79 22.12 -12.77
CA PRO A 83 -44.40 22.49 -12.54
C PRO A 83 -43.57 21.25 -12.17
N ASP A 84 -42.24 21.31 -12.41
CA ASP A 84 -41.30 20.32 -12.02
C ASP A 84 -41.24 20.16 -10.52
N ALA A 85 -41.10 18.92 -10.06
CA ALA A 85 -40.86 18.62 -8.65
C ALA A 85 -39.39 18.90 -8.32
N LYS A 86 -39.14 19.44 -7.13
CA LYS A 86 -37.78 19.76 -6.66
C LYS A 86 -37.58 19.32 -5.22
N VAL A 87 -36.37 18.89 -4.92
CA VAL A 87 -35.92 18.69 -3.55
C VAL A 87 -34.54 19.32 -3.37
N ALA A 88 -34.40 20.09 -2.31
CA ALA A 88 -33.10 20.60 -1.87
C ALA A 88 -32.68 19.84 -0.61
N LEU A 89 -31.46 19.29 -0.65
CA LEU A 89 -30.87 18.49 0.42
C LEU A 89 -29.60 19.19 0.92
N VAL A 90 -29.48 19.32 2.24
CA VAL A 90 -28.17 19.58 2.86
C VAL A 90 -27.51 18.22 3.04
N VAL A 91 -26.41 18.00 2.35
CA VAL A 91 -25.75 16.69 2.24
C VAL A 91 -24.39 16.71 2.91
N GLY A 92 -24.19 15.79 3.87
CA GLY A 92 -22.86 15.39 4.31
C GLY A 92 -22.42 14.17 3.53
N GLY A 93 -21.28 14.26 2.81
CA GLY A 93 -20.77 13.18 2.00
C GLY A 93 -19.33 12.82 2.35
N GLU A 94 -18.93 11.61 1.99
CA GLU A 94 -17.57 11.14 2.16
C GLU A 94 -17.12 10.37 0.90
N ALA A 95 -15.85 10.56 0.53
CA ALA A 95 -15.22 9.81 -0.55
C ALA A 95 -13.82 9.36 -0.13
N VAL A 96 -13.44 8.14 -0.49
CA VAL A 96 -12.18 7.52 -0.11
C VAL A 96 -11.39 7.12 -1.34
N GLY A 97 -10.18 7.66 -1.45
CA GLY A 97 -9.19 7.29 -2.45
C GLY A 97 -8.26 6.19 -1.95
N CYS A 98 -8.00 5.18 -2.76
CA CYS A 98 -7.17 4.04 -2.39
C CYS A 98 -6.29 3.52 -3.51
N LEU A 99 -5.35 2.68 -3.12
CA LEU A 99 -4.47 1.92 -4.00
C LEU A 99 -4.64 0.43 -3.72
N ASP A 100 -4.99 -0.36 -4.75
CA ASP A 100 -5.13 -1.80 -4.62
C ASP A 100 -3.83 -2.52 -5.03
N LEU A 101 -3.00 -2.82 -4.03
CA LEU A 101 -1.70 -3.44 -4.24
C LEU A 101 -1.78 -4.89 -4.73
N ARG A 102 -2.94 -5.55 -4.60
CA ARG A 102 -3.17 -6.88 -5.16
C ARG A 102 -3.17 -6.90 -6.69
N LYS A 103 -3.25 -5.72 -7.32
CA LYS A 103 -3.14 -5.55 -8.77
C LYS A 103 -1.69 -5.52 -9.27
N ILE A 104 -0.70 -5.52 -8.38
CA ILE A 104 0.72 -5.59 -8.74
C ILE A 104 1.03 -7.02 -9.19
N ARG A 105 1.72 -7.15 -10.31
CA ARG A 105 2.11 -8.43 -10.90
C ARG A 105 3.63 -8.58 -10.84
N PRO A 106 4.17 -9.81 -11.01
CA PRO A 106 5.63 -10.03 -11.00
C PRO A 106 6.39 -9.14 -11.98
N GLN A 107 5.81 -8.83 -13.14
CA GLN A 107 6.41 -7.95 -14.15
C GLN A 107 6.46 -6.47 -13.73
N ASP A 108 5.68 -6.08 -12.74
CA ASP A 108 5.65 -4.71 -12.22
C ASP A 108 6.77 -4.45 -11.20
N VAL A 109 7.54 -5.51 -10.85
CA VAL A 109 8.71 -5.44 -9.98
C VAL A 109 9.95 -5.78 -10.79
N VAL A 110 10.77 -4.79 -11.11
CA VAL A 110 11.95 -4.93 -11.96
C VAL A 110 13.22 -4.67 -11.15
N PHE A 111 14.16 -5.61 -11.19
CA PHE A 111 15.48 -5.43 -10.58
C PHE A 111 16.45 -4.87 -11.62
N GLU A 112 17.02 -3.71 -11.34
CA GLU A 112 18.05 -3.07 -12.17
C GLU A 112 19.40 -3.29 -11.49
N GLY A 113 20.08 -4.38 -11.85
CA GLY A 113 21.30 -4.84 -11.17
C GLY A 113 21.04 -5.23 -9.71
N ASP A 114 22.09 -5.13 -8.88
CA ASP A 114 22.03 -5.59 -7.48
C ASP A 114 21.61 -4.50 -6.50
N THR A 115 21.45 -3.25 -6.94
CA THR A 115 21.29 -2.09 -6.05
C THR A 115 19.94 -1.39 -6.15
N VAL A 116 19.22 -1.56 -7.28
CA VAL A 116 17.98 -0.83 -7.54
C VAL A 116 16.81 -1.79 -7.79
N VAL A 117 15.68 -1.48 -7.18
CA VAL A 117 14.40 -2.14 -7.47
C VAL A 117 13.40 -1.08 -7.94
N ARG A 118 12.82 -1.30 -9.11
CA ARG A 118 11.73 -0.46 -9.64
C ARG A 118 10.41 -1.17 -9.44
N VAL A 119 9.45 -0.49 -8.79
CA VAL A 119 8.10 -1.02 -8.56
C VAL A 119 7.08 -0.12 -9.24
N PHE A 120 6.28 -0.70 -10.15
CA PHE A 120 5.21 0.01 -10.83
C PHE A 120 3.91 -0.15 -10.05
N LEU A 121 3.42 0.96 -9.48
CA LEU A 121 2.20 0.99 -8.71
C LEU A 121 0.96 1.00 -9.64
N PRO A 122 -0.14 0.35 -9.25
CA PRO A 122 -1.41 0.45 -9.95
C PRO A 122 -1.96 1.86 -9.88
N ALA A 123 -2.88 2.19 -10.79
CA ALA A 123 -3.56 3.47 -10.75
C ALA A 123 -4.41 3.59 -9.47
N PRO A 124 -4.43 4.78 -8.84
CA PRO A 124 -5.31 5.04 -7.71
C PRO A 124 -6.78 5.00 -8.15
N GLU A 125 -7.64 4.57 -7.26
CA GLU A 125 -9.08 4.45 -7.53
C GLU A 125 -9.91 5.04 -6.39
N LEU A 126 -11.17 5.38 -6.70
CA LEU A 126 -12.15 5.76 -5.71
C LEU A 126 -12.76 4.47 -5.14
N CYS A 127 -12.44 4.14 -3.89
CA CYS A 127 -12.87 2.91 -3.24
C CYS A 127 -14.29 2.95 -2.74
N SER A 128 -14.67 4.07 -2.17
CA SER A 128 -16.02 4.31 -1.71
C SER A 128 -16.39 5.77 -1.83
N PHE A 129 -17.65 6.01 -2.02
CA PHE A 129 -18.28 7.34 -1.95
C PHE A 129 -19.70 7.13 -1.46
N GLN A 130 -20.12 7.95 -0.53
CA GLN A 130 -21.43 7.79 0.08
C GLN A 130 -21.93 9.10 0.67
N VAL A 131 -23.24 9.21 0.78
CA VAL A 131 -23.92 10.25 1.58
C VAL A 131 -24.10 9.74 3.01
N ASN A 132 -23.70 10.54 3.97
CA ASN A 132 -23.96 10.28 5.39
C ASN A 132 -25.34 10.80 5.77
N HIS A 133 -26.32 9.92 5.86
CA HIS A 133 -27.69 10.29 6.19
C HIS A 133 -27.83 10.95 7.57
N ASN A 134 -26.99 10.60 8.54
CA ASN A 134 -27.00 11.23 9.87
C ASN A 134 -26.53 12.69 9.86
N GLN A 135 -25.79 13.09 8.83
CA GLN A 135 -25.27 14.45 8.62
C GLN A 135 -26.02 15.18 7.52
N SER A 136 -27.04 14.54 6.94
CA SER A 136 -27.81 15.06 5.82
C SER A 136 -29.26 15.29 6.25
N ARG A 137 -29.91 16.23 5.61
CA ARG A 137 -31.33 16.51 5.84
C ARG A 137 -32.00 17.09 4.61
N VAL A 138 -33.30 16.88 4.50
CA VAL A 138 -34.13 17.59 3.55
C VAL A 138 -34.21 19.04 4.00
N PHE A 139 -33.90 19.98 3.12
CA PHE A 139 -34.07 21.41 3.34
C PHE A 139 -35.44 21.88 2.90
N SER A 140 -35.85 21.51 1.68
CA SER A 140 -37.17 21.83 1.14
C SER A 140 -37.58 20.82 0.07
N THR A 141 -38.90 20.62 -0.08
CA THR A 141 -39.53 19.94 -1.22
C THR A 141 -40.56 20.86 -1.83
N GLU A 142 -40.62 20.90 -3.15
CA GLU A 142 -41.56 21.69 -3.94
C GLU A 142 -42.24 20.80 -4.97
N ASN A 143 -43.56 20.95 -5.13
CA ASN A 143 -44.38 20.30 -6.17
C ASN A 143 -44.33 18.76 -6.15
N GLY A 144 -44.09 18.11 -5.00
CA GLY A 144 -43.95 16.65 -4.89
C GLY A 144 -45.24 15.86 -5.10
N PHE A 145 -46.41 16.47 -4.95
CA PHE A 145 -47.75 15.91 -5.25
C PHE A 145 -47.90 14.46 -4.85
N PHE A 146 -47.81 14.14 -3.54
CA PHE A 146 -47.90 12.78 -2.96
C PHE A 146 -46.70 11.85 -3.24
N GLN A 147 -45.63 12.32 -3.89
CA GLN A 147 -44.43 11.54 -4.19
C GLN A 147 -43.18 12.07 -3.47
N ASP A 148 -43.33 12.83 -2.41
CA ASP A 148 -42.21 13.48 -1.70
C ASP A 148 -41.14 12.46 -1.26
N ALA A 149 -41.55 11.30 -0.74
CA ALA A 149 -40.62 10.27 -0.31
C ALA A 149 -39.76 9.71 -1.47
N GLN A 150 -40.37 9.49 -2.64
CA GLN A 150 -39.64 9.03 -3.82
C GLN A 150 -38.72 10.12 -4.36
N LEU A 151 -39.18 11.38 -4.36
CA LEU A 151 -38.39 12.53 -4.78
C LEU A 151 -37.15 12.72 -3.90
N VAL A 152 -37.29 12.54 -2.60
CA VAL A 152 -36.18 12.60 -1.62
C VAL A 152 -35.20 11.46 -1.85
N ASP A 153 -35.66 10.21 -2.07
CA ASP A 153 -34.81 9.06 -2.35
C ASP A 153 -34.00 9.26 -3.66
N GLU A 154 -34.64 9.73 -4.72
CA GLU A 154 -33.98 10.07 -5.99
C GLU A 154 -32.97 11.21 -5.78
N GLY A 155 -33.29 12.22 -4.95
CA GLY A 155 -32.42 13.30 -4.58
C GLY A 155 -31.15 12.82 -3.86
N TYR A 156 -31.26 11.88 -2.92
CA TYR A 156 -30.11 11.28 -2.25
C TYR A 156 -29.23 10.46 -3.21
N LYS A 157 -29.80 9.67 -4.11
CA LYS A 157 -29.06 8.97 -5.16
C LYS A 157 -28.29 9.92 -6.07
N TYR A 158 -28.93 11.04 -6.42
CA TYR A 158 -28.27 12.10 -7.19
C TYR A 158 -27.14 12.74 -6.39
N ALA A 159 -27.33 12.99 -5.10
CA ALA A 159 -26.32 13.53 -4.22
C ALA A 159 -25.08 12.64 -4.10
N GLU A 160 -25.23 11.31 -4.06
CA GLU A 160 -24.09 10.36 -4.08
C GLU A 160 -23.25 10.53 -5.36
N VAL A 161 -23.89 10.69 -6.51
CA VAL A 161 -23.20 10.97 -7.78
C VAL A 161 -22.45 12.30 -7.71
N GLN A 162 -23.04 13.32 -7.09
CA GLN A 162 -22.39 14.63 -6.90
C GLN A 162 -21.17 14.51 -5.96
N VAL A 163 -21.26 13.79 -4.84
CA VAL A 163 -20.13 13.52 -3.94
C VAL A 163 -18.98 12.84 -4.68
N ARG A 164 -19.29 11.84 -5.52
CA ARG A 164 -18.29 11.18 -6.37
C ARG A 164 -17.60 12.16 -7.31
N ASN A 165 -18.40 12.96 -8.04
CA ASN A 165 -17.88 13.90 -9.02
C ASN A 165 -17.05 15.01 -8.35
N ALA A 166 -17.53 15.54 -7.23
CA ALA A 166 -16.80 16.53 -6.44
C ALA A 166 -15.45 15.99 -5.96
N ALA A 167 -15.41 14.75 -5.48
CA ALA A 167 -14.15 14.11 -5.06
C ALA A 167 -13.15 14.00 -6.21
N LEU A 168 -13.59 13.55 -7.38
CA LEU A 168 -12.74 13.44 -8.57
C LEU A 168 -12.23 14.80 -9.04
N GLN A 169 -13.10 15.81 -9.08
CA GLN A 169 -12.75 17.18 -9.46
C GLN A 169 -11.81 17.86 -8.46
N SER A 170 -11.93 17.52 -7.17
CA SER A 170 -11.04 18.00 -6.11
C SER A 170 -9.66 17.32 -6.12
N GLY A 171 -9.40 16.38 -7.03
CA GLY A 171 -8.09 15.77 -7.22
C GLY A 171 -7.77 14.65 -6.26
N ILE A 172 -8.77 13.98 -5.67
CA ILE A 172 -8.57 12.89 -4.70
C ILE A 172 -7.64 11.79 -5.22
N LEU A 173 -7.68 11.46 -6.53
CA LEU A 173 -6.81 10.43 -7.09
C LEU A 173 -5.35 10.86 -7.13
N ALA A 174 -5.07 12.11 -7.47
CA ALA A 174 -3.71 12.64 -7.48
C ALA A 174 -3.13 12.71 -6.05
N GLU A 175 -3.96 13.05 -5.06
CA GLU A 175 -3.56 13.04 -3.65
C GLU A 175 -3.30 11.62 -3.16
N THR A 176 -4.16 10.67 -3.55
CA THR A 176 -3.99 9.24 -3.24
C THR A 176 -2.67 8.72 -3.78
N GLN A 177 -2.30 9.08 -5.01
CA GLN A 177 -1.02 8.70 -5.61
C GLN A 177 0.17 9.26 -4.81
N ARG A 178 0.15 10.54 -4.46
CA ARG A 178 1.22 11.17 -3.68
C ARG A 178 1.39 10.51 -2.31
N ASN A 179 0.28 10.25 -1.61
CA ASN A 179 0.32 9.60 -0.30
C ASN A 179 0.81 8.16 -0.40
N ALA A 180 0.41 7.43 -1.46
CA ALA A 180 0.91 6.08 -1.73
C ALA A 180 2.44 6.08 -1.86
N GLU A 181 3.00 6.99 -2.66
CA GLU A 181 4.44 7.09 -2.87
C GLU A 181 5.19 7.42 -1.58
N GLN A 182 4.66 8.36 -0.78
CA GLN A 182 5.25 8.74 0.50
C GLN A 182 5.29 7.62 1.53
N ILE A 183 4.26 6.76 1.55
CA ILE A 183 4.14 5.66 2.50
C ILE A 183 4.91 4.43 2.00
N LEU A 184 4.73 4.06 0.74
CA LEU A 184 5.30 2.81 0.21
C LEU A 184 6.81 2.90 -0.02
N LEU A 185 7.34 4.06 -0.41
CA LEU A 185 8.76 4.20 -0.71
C LEU A 185 9.67 3.81 0.46
N PRO A 186 9.49 4.34 1.69
CA PRO A 186 10.31 3.94 2.84
C PRO A 186 10.08 2.48 3.24
N MET A 187 8.83 1.98 3.18
CA MET A 187 8.53 0.59 3.50
C MET A 187 9.25 -0.38 2.56
N LEU A 188 9.16 -0.14 1.26
CA LEU A 188 9.81 -0.98 0.25
C LEU A 188 11.34 -0.93 0.35
N ARG A 189 11.93 0.21 0.73
CA ARG A 189 13.38 0.32 0.99
C ARG A 189 13.80 -0.58 2.15
N ILE A 190 13.02 -0.62 3.21
CA ILE A 190 13.30 -1.48 4.38
C ILE A 190 13.20 -2.95 3.97
N PHE A 191 12.15 -3.34 3.23
CA PHE A 191 11.94 -4.74 2.83
C PHE A 191 12.99 -5.25 1.83
N THR A 192 13.40 -4.40 0.91
CA THR A 192 14.33 -4.80 -0.15
C THR A 192 15.80 -4.64 0.23
N GLY A 193 16.11 -3.79 1.21
CA GLY A 193 17.48 -3.36 1.52
C GLY A 193 18.17 -2.63 0.37
N ARG A 194 17.40 -2.16 -0.64
CA ARG A 194 17.91 -1.59 -1.90
C ARG A 194 17.32 -0.21 -2.13
N ARG A 195 17.88 0.50 -3.09
CA ARG A 195 17.27 1.74 -3.58
C ARG A 195 16.00 1.40 -4.36
N VAL A 196 14.86 1.93 -3.91
CA VAL A 196 13.57 1.73 -4.58
C VAL A 196 13.23 2.97 -5.41
N VAL A 197 12.74 2.72 -6.63
CA VAL A 197 12.17 3.72 -7.53
C VAL A 197 10.72 3.32 -7.80
N LEU A 198 9.78 4.21 -7.52
CA LEU A 198 8.37 3.97 -7.83
C LEU A 198 8.04 4.53 -9.21
N GLY A 199 7.24 3.79 -9.97
CA GLY A 199 6.66 4.19 -11.24
C GLY A 199 5.15 3.91 -11.24
N GLN A 200 4.46 4.30 -12.29
CA GLN A 200 3.06 3.97 -12.52
C GLN A 200 2.95 2.88 -13.59
N GLN A 201 2.02 1.94 -13.39
CA GLN A 201 1.67 0.99 -14.44
C GLN A 201 1.12 1.76 -15.65
N LEU A 202 1.65 1.49 -16.83
CA LEU A 202 1.04 1.98 -18.07
C LEU A 202 -0.29 1.26 -18.25
N ILE A 203 -1.39 2.00 -18.12
CA ILE A 203 -2.73 1.50 -18.47
C ILE A 203 -2.76 1.39 -19.99
N MET A 204 -2.42 0.22 -20.53
CA MET A 204 -2.79 -0.06 -21.91
C MET A 204 -4.31 -0.15 -21.96
N PRO A 205 -5.00 0.68 -22.76
CA PRO A 205 -6.43 0.52 -22.95
C PRO A 205 -6.65 -0.91 -23.47
N LYS A 206 -7.54 -1.67 -22.79
CA LYS A 206 -7.99 -2.95 -23.31
C LYS A 206 -8.58 -2.67 -24.69
N THR A 207 -7.85 -3.01 -25.73
CA THR A 207 -8.41 -3.14 -27.08
C THR A 207 -9.41 -4.29 -26.99
N GLY A 208 -10.66 -3.94 -26.74
CA GLY A 208 -11.77 -4.88 -26.85
C GLY A 208 -11.78 -5.45 -28.28
N PRO A 209 -12.13 -6.74 -28.47
CA PRO A 209 -12.30 -7.28 -29.81
C PRO A 209 -13.37 -6.46 -30.51
N LYS A 210 -13.03 -5.86 -31.66
CA LYS A 210 -13.99 -5.29 -32.59
C LYS A 210 -14.90 -6.44 -33.03
N GLN A 211 -16.16 -6.42 -32.59
CA GLN A 211 -17.23 -7.17 -33.19
C GLN A 211 -17.72 -6.46 -34.44
#